data_169ba2cfaae9fd3d1ffef5d6599bbb63
#
_entry.id   169ba2cfaae9fd3d1ffef5d6599bbb63
#
_cell.length_a   1.000
_cell.length_b   1.000
_cell.length_c   1.000
_cell.angle_alpha   90.00
_cell.angle_beta   90.00
_cell.angle_gamma   90.00
#
_symmetry.space_group_name_H-M   'P 1'
#
loop_
_entity.id
_entity.type
_entity.pdbx_description
1 polymer ?
#
loop_
_entity_poly.entity_id
_entity_poly.type
_entity_poly.pdbx_seq_one_letter_code
_entity_poly.pdbx_strand_id
1 'polypeptide(L)'
;MLVLLVTLVLEAWFVGQLGTIPLAGLALAFPMFMLMMMLSAGSIGGAITGAVAKKLGAGDIREAQELALHSLFLSLFLAFISSLIFLLAGKWIYTLLGGRGLVLEQALLYSDFFFFGCFSMWLSTALAAIVRATGNMKVAATGVIAGFIVQALFSAIFIFGLGPIPSLGITGAAVGAVLGFSTAAIIHLSLIHI
;
A
#
# COMPACT_ATOMS: atom_id res chain seq x y z
N MET A 1 -14.04 0.67 2.39
CA MET A 1 -14.15 1.85 1.49
C MET A 1 -14.02 3.16 2.27
N LEU A 2 -14.87 3.42 3.28
CA LEU A 2 -14.85 4.71 4.01
C LEU A 2 -13.48 5.03 4.63
N VAL A 3 -12.85 4.05 5.29
CA VAL A 3 -11.54 4.22 5.95
C VAL A 3 -10.46 4.64 4.94
N LEU A 4 -10.42 4.01 3.77
CA LEU A 4 -9.48 4.37 2.70
C LEU A 4 -9.68 5.83 2.26
N LEU A 5 -10.92 6.26 2.04
CA LEU A 5 -11.21 7.64 1.64
C LEU A 5 -10.77 8.64 2.71
N VAL A 6 -11.05 8.35 3.98
CA VAL A 6 -10.63 9.20 5.10
C VAL A 6 -9.10 9.31 5.14
N THR A 7 -8.38 8.21 4.95
CA THR A 7 -6.90 8.23 4.94
C THR A 7 -6.34 9.05 3.80
N LEU A 8 -6.90 8.91 2.59
CA LEU A 8 -6.47 9.70 1.43
C LEU A 8 -6.72 11.20 1.62
N VAL A 9 -7.86 11.57 2.20
CA VAL A 9 -8.18 12.97 2.51
C VAL A 9 -7.24 13.52 3.59
N LEU A 10 -6.97 12.75 4.64
CA LEU A 10 -6.02 13.13 5.69
C LEU A 10 -4.59 13.31 5.13
N GLU A 11 -4.13 12.38 4.29
CA GLU A 11 -2.82 12.47 3.67
C GLU A 11 -2.70 13.70 2.77
N ALA A 12 -3.70 13.95 1.93
CA ALA A 12 -3.75 15.15 1.10
C ALA A 12 -3.79 16.43 1.96
N TRP A 13 -4.50 16.42 3.08
CA TRP A 13 -4.55 17.55 4.02
C TRP A 13 -3.19 17.79 4.68
N PHE A 14 -2.51 16.74 5.18
CA PHE A 14 -1.17 16.86 5.77
C PHE A 14 -0.15 17.41 4.76
N VAL A 15 -0.11 16.83 3.56
CA VAL A 15 0.82 17.29 2.50
C VAL A 15 0.46 18.69 2.02
N GLY A 16 -0.83 19.04 2.01
CA GLY A 16 -1.31 20.39 1.69
C GLY A 16 -0.78 21.47 2.64
N GLN A 17 -0.52 21.14 3.91
CA GLN A 17 0.10 22.07 4.87
C GLN A 17 1.57 22.39 4.52
N LEU A 18 2.25 21.53 3.75
CA LEU A 18 3.60 21.79 3.25
C LEU A 18 3.63 22.82 2.09
N GLY A 19 2.47 23.08 1.49
CA GLY A 19 2.32 24.02 0.38
C GLY A 19 1.84 23.38 -0.92
N THR A 20 1.66 24.22 -1.93
CA THR A 20 1.07 23.82 -3.22
C THR A 20 1.97 22.90 -4.04
N ILE A 21 3.29 23.06 -3.96
CA ILE A 21 4.26 22.26 -4.74
C ILE A 21 4.28 20.80 -4.26
N PRO A 22 4.43 20.49 -2.93
CA PRO A 22 4.31 19.13 -2.44
C PRO A 22 2.95 18.49 -2.74
N LEU A 23 1.86 19.26 -2.59
CA LEU A 23 0.51 18.76 -2.90
C LEU A 23 0.35 18.41 -4.39
N ALA A 24 0.87 19.23 -5.28
CA ALA A 24 0.91 18.93 -6.72
C ALA A 24 1.76 17.70 -7.03
N GLY A 25 2.90 17.52 -6.33
CA GLY A 25 3.73 16.32 -6.42
C GLY A 25 3.00 15.05 -6.00
N LEU A 26 2.27 15.11 -4.87
CA LEU A 26 1.42 14.01 -4.42
C LEU A 26 0.32 13.69 -5.45
N ALA A 27 -0.35 14.71 -5.98
CA ALA A 27 -1.38 14.56 -7.01
C ALA A 27 -0.84 13.90 -8.29
N LEU A 28 0.40 14.21 -8.67
CA LEU A 28 1.09 13.61 -9.81
C LEU A 28 1.44 12.12 -9.56
N ALA A 29 1.83 11.76 -8.32
CA ALA A 29 2.16 10.39 -7.94
C ALA A 29 0.92 9.51 -7.74
N PHE A 30 -0.22 10.10 -7.37
CA PHE A 30 -1.45 9.43 -6.99
C PHE A 30 -2.00 8.42 -8.02
N PRO A 31 -2.05 8.71 -9.35
CA PRO A 31 -2.52 7.74 -10.34
C PRO A 31 -1.72 6.43 -10.33
N MET A 32 -0.41 6.51 -10.11
CA MET A 32 0.45 5.32 -10.07
C MET A 32 0.24 4.51 -8.79
N PHE A 33 0.07 5.20 -7.65
CA PHE A 33 -0.34 4.57 -6.40
C PHE A 33 -1.69 3.84 -6.56
N MET A 34 -2.70 4.50 -7.14
CA MET A 34 -4.02 3.91 -7.38
C MET A 34 -3.96 2.72 -8.32
N LEU A 35 -3.16 2.80 -9.39
CA LEU A 35 -2.95 1.69 -10.31
C LEU A 35 -2.42 0.45 -9.57
N MET A 36 -1.41 0.63 -8.72
CA MET A 36 -0.85 -0.46 -7.92
C MET A 36 -1.86 -1.03 -6.92
N MET A 37 -2.65 -0.18 -6.26
CA MET A 37 -3.72 -0.61 -5.37
C MET A 37 -4.79 -1.42 -6.11
N MET A 38 -5.20 -0.99 -7.29
CA MET A 38 -6.18 -1.72 -8.11
C MET A 38 -5.64 -3.07 -8.59
N LEU A 39 -4.37 -3.13 -8.97
CA LEU A 39 -3.73 -4.39 -9.35
C LEU A 39 -3.60 -5.34 -8.17
N SER A 40 -3.07 -4.88 -7.04
CA SER A 40 -2.78 -5.74 -5.89
C SER A 40 -4.05 -6.17 -5.14
N ALA A 41 -4.91 -5.23 -4.76
CA ALA A 41 -6.11 -5.51 -3.97
C ALA A 41 -7.31 -5.91 -4.84
N GLY A 42 -7.49 -5.28 -5.99
CA GLY A 42 -8.61 -5.52 -6.90
C GLY A 42 -8.42 -6.80 -7.71
N SER A 43 -7.49 -6.80 -8.66
CA SER A 43 -7.35 -7.91 -9.60
C SER A 43 -6.74 -9.15 -8.93
N ILE A 44 -5.53 -9.04 -8.43
CA ILE A 44 -4.81 -10.17 -7.82
C ILE A 44 -5.48 -10.59 -6.52
N GLY A 45 -5.81 -9.65 -5.64
CA GLY A 45 -6.50 -9.95 -4.38
C GLY A 45 -7.87 -10.59 -4.58
N GLY A 46 -8.63 -10.18 -5.61
CA GLY A 46 -9.89 -10.81 -5.99
C GLY A 46 -9.68 -12.25 -6.46
N ALA A 47 -8.69 -12.49 -7.32
CA ALA A 47 -8.34 -13.83 -7.80
C ALA A 47 -7.91 -14.76 -6.66
N ILE A 48 -7.05 -14.27 -5.73
CA ILE A 48 -6.62 -15.01 -4.55
C ILE A 48 -7.82 -15.41 -3.70
N THR A 49 -8.69 -14.45 -3.37
CA THR A 49 -9.88 -14.70 -2.55
C THR A 49 -10.77 -15.78 -3.19
N GLY A 50 -11.04 -15.67 -4.50
CA GLY A 50 -11.89 -16.63 -5.22
C GLY A 50 -11.27 -18.04 -5.28
N ALA A 51 -9.97 -18.15 -5.62
CA ALA A 51 -9.29 -19.42 -5.75
C ALA A 51 -9.19 -20.17 -4.41
N VAL A 52 -8.76 -19.48 -3.34
CA VAL A 52 -8.63 -20.08 -2.00
C VAL A 52 -9.99 -20.42 -1.42
N ALA A 53 -11.00 -19.53 -1.54
CA ALA A 53 -12.34 -19.81 -1.03
C ALA A 53 -13.00 -21.01 -1.73
N LYS A 54 -12.77 -21.19 -3.04
CA LYS A 54 -13.27 -22.34 -3.79
C LYS A 54 -12.71 -23.66 -3.24
N LYS A 55 -11.43 -23.72 -2.91
CA LYS A 55 -10.80 -24.93 -2.36
C LYS A 55 -11.21 -25.20 -0.93
N LEU A 56 -11.32 -24.16 -0.10
CA LEU A 56 -11.86 -24.27 1.26
C LEU A 56 -13.31 -24.80 1.25
N GLY A 57 -14.15 -24.27 0.33
CA GLY A 57 -15.53 -24.72 0.17
C GLY A 57 -15.67 -26.17 -0.33
N ALA A 58 -14.68 -26.67 -1.05
CA ALA A 58 -14.60 -28.07 -1.48
C ALA A 58 -14.04 -29.01 -0.38
N GLY A 59 -13.61 -28.49 0.77
CA GLY A 59 -12.98 -29.27 1.84
C GLY A 59 -11.51 -29.62 1.59
N ASP A 60 -10.92 -29.10 0.52
CA ASP A 60 -9.52 -29.37 0.15
C ASP A 60 -8.59 -28.35 0.82
N ILE A 61 -8.38 -28.52 2.10
CA ILE A 61 -7.57 -27.62 2.95
C ILE A 61 -6.12 -27.57 2.45
N ARG A 62 -5.55 -28.71 2.05
CA ARG A 62 -4.16 -28.78 1.59
C ARG A 62 -3.94 -27.92 0.34
N GLU A 63 -4.80 -28.08 -0.65
CA GLU A 63 -4.70 -27.30 -1.89
C GLU A 63 -4.98 -25.81 -1.65
N ALA A 64 -5.86 -25.46 -0.70
CA ALA A 64 -6.09 -24.09 -0.28
C ALA A 64 -4.82 -23.44 0.33
N GLN A 65 -4.09 -24.19 1.17
CA GLN A 65 -2.82 -23.73 1.76
C GLN A 65 -1.73 -23.55 0.70
N GLU A 66 -1.60 -24.50 -0.23
CA GLU A 66 -0.64 -24.41 -1.34
C GLU A 66 -0.94 -23.21 -2.24
N LEU A 67 -2.20 -22.96 -2.56
CA LEU A 67 -2.61 -21.77 -3.32
C LEU A 67 -2.34 -20.46 -2.57
N ALA A 68 -2.58 -20.43 -1.26
CA ALA A 68 -2.27 -19.27 -0.44
C ALA A 68 -0.77 -18.95 -0.46
N LEU A 69 0.09 -19.95 -0.29
CA LEU A 69 1.54 -19.81 -0.39
C LEU A 69 1.99 -19.31 -1.76
N HIS A 70 1.53 -19.95 -2.85
CA HIS A 70 1.85 -19.51 -4.20
C HIS A 70 1.40 -18.06 -4.47
N SER A 71 0.25 -17.68 -3.92
CA SER A 71 -0.27 -16.31 -4.03
C SER A 71 0.62 -15.28 -3.34
N LEU A 72 1.22 -15.62 -2.19
CA LEU A 72 2.17 -14.76 -1.50
C LEU A 72 3.47 -14.60 -2.31
N PHE A 73 4.02 -15.68 -2.85
CA PHE A 73 5.19 -15.61 -3.73
C PHE A 73 4.93 -14.77 -4.98
N LEU A 74 3.77 -14.97 -5.63
CA LEU A 74 3.38 -14.18 -6.80
C LEU A 74 3.26 -12.70 -6.43
N SER A 75 2.65 -12.38 -5.29
CA SER A 75 2.49 -10.99 -4.84
C SER A 75 3.84 -10.32 -4.54
N LEU A 76 4.78 -11.04 -3.91
CA LEU A 76 6.13 -10.53 -3.68
C LEU A 76 6.92 -10.34 -4.99
N PHE A 77 6.75 -11.25 -5.94
CA PHE A 77 7.36 -11.12 -7.27
C PHE A 77 6.82 -9.89 -8.02
N LEU A 78 5.51 -9.67 -7.99
CA LEU A 78 4.89 -8.49 -8.59
C LEU A 78 5.28 -7.19 -7.86
N ALA A 79 5.45 -7.24 -6.54
CA ALA A 79 6.00 -6.13 -5.78
C ALA A 79 7.42 -5.79 -6.24
N PHE A 80 8.27 -6.79 -6.43
CA PHE A 80 9.64 -6.60 -6.93
C PHE A 80 9.66 -5.97 -8.33
N ILE A 81 8.85 -6.48 -9.25
CA ILE A 81 8.74 -5.91 -10.60
C ILE A 81 8.23 -4.48 -10.54
N SER A 82 7.19 -4.20 -9.75
CA SER A 82 6.63 -2.86 -9.58
C SER A 82 7.67 -1.90 -9.02
N SER A 83 8.39 -2.31 -7.97
CA SER A 83 9.48 -1.54 -7.38
C SER A 83 10.54 -1.20 -8.43
N LEU A 84 11.02 -2.21 -9.16
CA LEU A 84 12.05 -2.03 -10.18
C LEU A 84 11.61 -1.07 -11.28
N ILE A 85 10.39 -1.22 -11.80
CA ILE A 85 9.84 -0.35 -12.85
C ILE A 85 9.80 1.10 -12.38
N PHE A 86 9.24 1.35 -11.19
CA PHE A 86 9.05 2.73 -10.73
C PHE A 86 10.35 3.39 -10.26
N LEU A 87 11.27 2.64 -9.65
CA LEU A 87 12.58 3.18 -9.27
C LEU A 87 13.46 3.49 -10.50
N LEU A 88 13.36 2.70 -11.57
CA LEU A 88 14.17 2.92 -12.78
C LEU A 88 13.50 3.88 -13.78
N ALA A 89 12.20 3.77 -13.97
CA ALA A 89 11.46 4.51 -14.99
C ALA A 89 10.55 5.62 -14.42
N GLY A 90 10.46 5.79 -13.10
CA GLY A 90 9.54 6.74 -12.44
C GLY A 90 9.69 8.16 -12.95
N LYS A 91 10.92 8.66 -13.09
CA LYS A 91 11.19 9.98 -13.64
C LYS A 91 10.60 10.16 -15.07
N TRP A 92 10.78 9.18 -15.92
CA TRP A 92 10.23 9.18 -17.27
C TRP A 92 8.70 9.14 -17.26
N ILE A 93 8.11 8.25 -16.46
CA ILE A 93 6.66 8.10 -16.30
C ILE A 93 6.03 9.43 -15.84
N TYR A 94 6.55 10.04 -14.77
CA TYR A 94 6.01 11.30 -14.26
C TYR A 94 6.24 12.48 -15.19
N THR A 95 7.32 12.48 -15.97
CA THR A 95 7.54 13.49 -17.01
C THR A 95 6.50 13.37 -18.13
N LEU A 96 6.15 12.16 -18.56
CA LEU A 96 5.06 11.91 -19.52
C LEU A 96 3.69 12.36 -18.98
N LEU A 97 3.45 12.24 -17.67
CA LEU A 97 2.24 12.73 -17.00
C LEU A 97 2.23 14.26 -16.82
N GLY A 98 3.23 14.96 -17.35
CA GLY A 98 3.31 16.42 -17.31
C GLY A 98 4.09 16.99 -16.13
N GLY A 99 4.74 16.15 -15.31
CA GLY A 99 5.58 16.58 -14.20
C GLY A 99 6.81 17.34 -14.66
N ARG A 100 7.07 18.51 -14.05
CA ARG A 100 8.24 19.35 -14.36
C ARG A 100 8.75 20.07 -13.10
N GLY A 101 10.05 20.41 -13.09
CA GLY A 101 10.67 21.18 -12.02
C GLY A 101 10.42 20.61 -10.63
N LEU A 102 10.12 21.46 -9.68
CA LEU A 102 9.91 21.08 -8.27
C LEU A 102 8.74 20.11 -8.05
N VAL A 103 7.68 20.17 -8.88
CA VAL A 103 6.55 19.24 -8.78
C VAL A 103 6.98 17.81 -9.11
N LEU A 104 7.79 17.65 -10.18
CA LEU A 104 8.36 16.33 -10.51
C LEU A 104 9.28 15.82 -9.41
N GLU A 105 10.10 16.68 -8.82
CA GLU A 105 10.99 16.33 -7.72
C GLU A 105 10.19 15.82 -6.50
N GLN A 106 9.13 16.53 -6.11
CA GLN A 106 8.27 16.13 -5.01
C GLN A 106 7.55 14.78 -5.30
N ALA A 107 7.08 14.57 -6.52
CA ALA A 107 6.48 13.30 -6.92
C ALA A 107 7.48 12.14 -6.82
N LEU A 108 8.73 12.36 -7.23
CA LEU A 108 9.80 11.35 -7.11
C LEU A 108 10.16 11.08 -5.65
N LEU A 109 10.32 12.11 -4.81
CA LEU A 109 10.60 11.95 -3.39
C LEU A 109 9.54 11.08 -2.68
N TYR A 110 8.26 11.26 -3.01
CA TYR A 110 7.20 10.42 -2.48
C TYR A 110 7.27 9.00 -3.06
N SER A 111 7.31 8.89 -4.39
CA SER A 111 7.15 7.62 -5.08
C SER A 111 8.34 6.69 -4.92
N ASP A 112 9.57 7.20 -4.94
CA ASP A 112 10.77 6.38 -4.79
C ASP A 112 10.78 5.67 -3.44
N PHE A 113 10.42 6.39 -2.36
CA PHE A 113 10.32 5.78 -1.04
C PHE A 113 9.14 4.81 -0.95
N PHE A 114 7.98 5.18 -1.49
CA PHE A 114 6.81 4.32 -1.51
C PHE A 114 7.06 3.03 -2.29
N PHE A 115 7.63 3.12 -3.50
CA PHE A 115 7.88 1.95 -4.33
C PHE A 115 9.05 1.10 -3.81
N PHE A 116 10.02 1.68 -3.14
CA PHE A 116 11.01 0.90 -2.39
C PHE A 116 10.34 0.03 -1.31
N GLY A 117 9.33 0.56 -0.62
CA GLY A 117 8.57 -0.13 0.43
C GLY A 117 7.30 -0.84 -0.06
N CYS A 118 7.00 -0.90 -1.37
CA CYS A 118 5.72 -1.41 -1.88
C CYS A 118 5.48 -2.91 -1.62
N PHE A 119 6.52 -3.65 -1.24
CA PHE A 119 6.41 -5.03 -0.75
C PHE A 119 5.40 -5.16 0.40
N SER A 120 5.38 -4.19 1.31
CA SER A 120 4.44 -4.17 2.43
C SER A 120 2.99 -4.04 1.95
N MET A 121 2.73 -3.22 0.93
CA MET A 121 1.41 -3.07 0.32
C MET A 121 0.94 -4.36 -0.35
N TRP A 122 1.78 -4.96 -1.21
CA TRP A 122 1.45 -6.20 -1.90
C TRP A 122 1.23 -7.35 -0.94
N LEU A 123 2.09 -7.49 0.08
CA LEU A 123 1.96 -8.51 1.11
C LEU A 123 0.67 -8.32 1.94
N SER A 124 0.40 -7.10 2.39
CA SER A 124 -0.80 -6.77 3.15
C SER A 124 -2.08 -7.09 2.38
N THR A 125 -2.16 -6.72 1.10
CA THR A 125 -3.34 -6.97 0.27
C THR A 125 -3.54 -8.44 -0.04
N ALA A 126 -2.46 -9.20 -0.28
CA ALA A 126 -2.52 -10.66 -0.49
C ALA A 126 -2.98 -11.40 0.78
N LEU A 127 -2.38 -11.07 1.94
CA LEU A 127 -2.78 -11.64 3.22
C LEU A 127 -4.24 -11.31 3.56
N ALA A 128 -4.67 -10.06 3.36
CA ALA A 128 -6.07 -9.69 3.53
C ALA A 128 -7.01 -10.47 2.59
N ALA A 129 -6.58 -10.76 1.36
CA ALA A 129 -7.34 -11.57 0.41
C ALA A 129 -7.50 -13.03 0.88
N ILE A 130 -6.42 -13.62 1.40
CA ILE A 130 -6.43 -14.97 1.97
C ILE A 130 -7.36 -15.02 3.21
N VAL A 131 -7.25 -14.05 4.11
CA VAL A 131 -8.13 -13.95 5.29
C VAL A 131 -9.60 -13.80 4.87
N ARG A 132 -9.90 -13.00 3.85
CA ARG A 132 -11.27 -12.90 3.30
C ARG A 132 -11.78 -14.23 2.75
N ALA A 133 -10.91 -15.03 2.13
CA ALA A 133 -11.26 -16.34 1.58
C ALA A 133 -11.72 -17.33 2.66
N THR A 134 -11.24 -17.20 3.91
CA THR A 134 -11.73 -18.00 5.05
C THR A 134 -13.11 -17.56 5.57
N GLY A 135 -13.69 -16.49 5.02
CA GLY A 135 -14.94 -15.89 5.51
C GLY A 135 -14.77 -14.95 6.70
N ASN A 136 -13.57 -14.81 7.26
CA ASN A 136 -13.33 -13.96 8.42
C ASN A 136 -13.13 -12.47 8.06
N MET A 137 -14.22 -11.84 7.68
CA MET A 137 -14.23 -10.43 7.28
C MET A 137 -13.83 -9.47 8.41
N LYS A 138 -14.07 -9.86 9.69
CA LYS A 138 -13.69 -9.04 10.84
C LYS A 138 -12.18 -8.91 10.96
N VAL A 139 -11.45 -10.02 10.86
CA VAL A 139 -9.98 -10.03 10.91
C VAL A 139 -9.39 -9.23 9.73
N ALA A 140 -9.93 -9.44 8.52
CA ALA A 140 -9.48 -8.67 7.36
C ALA A 140 -9.69 -7.15 7.57
N ALA A 141 -10.84 -6.74 8.12
CA ALA A 141 -11.13 -5.34 8.40
C ALA A 141 -10.25 -4.77 9.52
N THR A 142 -10.01 -5.54 10.59
CA THR A 142 -9.18 -5.10 11.73
C THR A 142 -7.76 -4.74 11.28
N GLY A 143 -7.11 -5.59 10.49
CA GLY A 143 -5.77 -5.32 9.98
C GLY A 143 -5.72 -4.05 9.11
N VAL A 144 -6.70 -3.87 8.23
CA VAL A 144 -6.80 -2.68 7.38
C VAL A 144 -7.01 -1.41 8.23
N ILE A 145 -7.93 -1.42 9.20
CA ILE A 145 -8.20 -0.26 10.06
C ILE A 145 -6.97 0.09 10.90
N ALA A 146 -6.32 -0.89 11.52
CA ALA A 146 -5.11 -0.66 12.30
C ALA A 146 -3.97 -0.09 11.43
N GLY A 147 -3.79 -0.62 10.21
CA GLY A 147 -2.83 -0.10 9.24
C GLY A 147 -3.08 1.37 8.91
N PHE A 148 -4.32 1.76 8.67
CA PHE A 148 -4.66 3.16 8.38
C PHE A 148 -4.47 4.09 9.58
N ILE A 149 -4.76 3.64 10.80
CA ILE A 149 -4.47 4.43 12.00
C ILE A 149 -2.96 4.68 12.12
N VAL A 150 -2.16 3.63 11.95
CA VAL A 150 -0.69 3.74 11.97
C VAL A 150 -0.20 4.65 10.85
N GLN A 151 -0.70 4.49 9.63
CA GLN A 151 -0.37 5.38 8.51
C GLN A 151 -0.64 6.84 8.87
N ALA A 152 -1.86 7.18 9.33
CA ALA A 152 -2.24 8.55 9.65
C ALA A 152 -1.35 9.16 10.73
N LEU A 153 -1.08 8.41 11.81
CA LEU A 153 -0.23 8.86 12.91
C LEU A 153 1.21 9.09 12.46
N PHE A 154 1.81 8.11 11.79
CA PHE A 154 3.20 8.19 11.38
C PHE A 154 3.41 9.15 10.20
N SER A 155 2.44 9.27 9.29
CA SER A 155 2.48 10.32 8.26
C SER A 155 2.56 11.71 8.90
N ALA A 156 1.71 12.02 9.88
CA ALA A 156 1.77 13.30 10.57
C ALA A 156 3.11 13.53 11.27
N ILE A 157 3.62 12.50 12.00
CA ILE A 157 4.90 12.60 12.72
C ILE A 157 6.07 12.86 11.75
N PHE A 158 6.14 12.13 10.63
CA PHE A 158 7.27 12.25 9.71
C PHE A 158 7.13 13.42 8.73
N ILE A 159 5.92 13.84 8.39
CA ILE A 159 5.73 15.03 7.54
C ILE A 159 6.16 16.30 8.27
N PHE A 160 5.70 16.48 9.52
CA PHE A 160 5.93 17.73 10.25
C PHE A 160 7.16 17.69 11.13
N GLY A 161 7.64 16.51 11.51
CA GLY A 161 8.63 16.32 12.53
C GLY A 161 8.04 16.46 13.92
N LEU A 162 8.37 15.59 14.85
CA LEU A 162 7.92 15.68 16.23
C LEU A 162 9.07 15.37 17.19
N GLY A 163 9.42 16.33 18.05
CA GLY A 163 10.50 16.19 19.03
C GLY A 163 11.86 15.96 18.37
N PRO A 164 12.54 14.82 18.60
CA PRO A 164 13.84 14.53 18.01
C PRO A 164 13.77 14.06 16.53
N ILE A 165 12.57 13.85 15.99
CA ILE A 165 12.38 13.36 14.63
C ILE A 165 12.36 14.56 13.69
N PRO A 166 13.29 14.63 12.70
CA PRO A 166 13.29 15.71 11.72
C PRO A 166 12.08 15.59 10.78
N SER A 167 11.59 16.72 10.27
CA SER A 167 10.57 16.72 9.24
C SER A 167 11.12 16.18 7.92
N LEU A 168 10.45 15.19 7.37
CA LEU A 168 10.79 14.57 6.08
C LEU A 168 9.94 15.13 4.92
N GLY A 169 9.03 16.07 5.23
CA GLY A 169 8.13 16.62 4.22
C GLY A 169 7.28 15.54 3.54
N ILE A 170 7.18 15.59 2.22
CA ILE A 170 6.36 14.65 1.44
C ILE A 170 6.83 13.19 1.57
N THR A 171 8.13 12.95 1.76
CA THR A 171 8.66 11.59 2.00
C THR A 171 8.09 10.99 3.28
N GLY A 172 7.76 11.82 4.28
CA GLY A 172 7.11 11.39 5.51
C GLY A 172 5.74 10.74 5.27
N ALA A 173 4.99 11.19 4.27
CA ALA A 173 3.74 10.55 3.86
C ALA A 173 3.98 9.13 3.32
N ALA A 174 4.99 8.95 2.47
CA ALA A 174 5.36 7.63 1.95
C ALA A 174 5.84 6.67 3.06
N VAL A 175 6.63 7.17 4.03
CA VAL A 175 7.05 6.39 5.21
C VAL A 175 5.84 5.93 6.01
N GLY A 176 4.90 6.84 6.29
CA GLY A 176 3.65 6.51 6.98
C GLY A 176 2.84 5.44 6.27
N ALA A 177 2.70 5.54 4.93
CA ALA A 177 2.00 4.55 4.12
C ALA A 177 2.68 3.16 4.22
N VAL A 178 4.00 3.08 4.07
CA VAL A 178 4.76 1.82 4.19
C VAL A 178 4.60 1.20 5.58
N LEU A 179 4.65 1.99 6.65
CA LEU A 179 4.44 1.51 8.02
C LEU A 179 3.00 1.04 8.23
N GLY A 180 2.01 1.74 7.67
CA GLY A 180 0.61 1.34 7.72
C GLY A 180 0.37 -0.01 7.05
N PHE A 181 0.86 -0.20 5.83
CA PHE A 181 0.76 -1.49 5.14
C PHE A 181 1.55 -2.59 5.84
N SER A 182 2.73 -2.29 6.38
CA SER A 182 3.51 -3.25 7.17
C SER A 182 2.75 -3.71 8.41
N THR A 183 2.11 -2.79 9.13
CA THR A 183 1.28 -3.10 10.29
C THR A 183 0.09 -3.99 9.91
N ALA A 184 -0.62 -3.65 8.84
CA ALA A 184 -1.72 -4.47 8.33
C ALA A 184 -1.24 -5.88 7.94
N ALA A 185 -0.08 -5.99 7.28
CA ALA A 185 0.50 -7.29 6.92
C ALA A 185 0.84 -8.14 8.15
N ILE A 186 1.45 -7.55 9.17
CA ILE A 186 1.80 -8.24 10.42
C ILE A 186 0.54 -8.75 11.13
N ILE A 187 -0.51 -7.91 11.22
CA ILE A 187 -1.78 -8.30 11.85
C ILE A 187 -2.43 -9.45 11.07
N HIS A 188 -2.53 -9.33 9.74
CA HIS A 188 -3.11 -10.39 8.93
C HIS A 188 -2.31 -11.70 9.05
N LEU A 189 -0.97 -11.62 9.06
CA LEU A 189 -0.10 -12.79 9.19
C LEU A 189 -0.26 -13.46 10.56
N SER A 190 -0.39 -12.66 11.64
CA SER A 190 -0.54 -13.17 13.01
C SER A 190 -1.91 -13.83 13.25
N LEU A 191 -2.93 -13.44 12.49
CA LEU A 191 -4.32 -13.90 12.66
C LEU A 191 -4.77 -14.87 11.55
N ILE A 192 -3.88 -15.22 10.62
CA ILE A 192 -4.19 -16.17 9.58
C ILE A 192 -4.08 -17.60 10.14
N HIS A 193 -5.19 -18.30 10.13
CA HIS A 193 -5.29 -19.70 10.52
C HIS A 193 -6.00 -20.48 9.40
N ILE A 194 -5.23 -21.15 8.56
CA ILE A 194 -5.71 -22.01 7.46
C ILE A 194 -5.15 -23.43 7.65
#